data_d37d972e4e4174d342a876a8bc20c33d
#
_entry.id   d37d972e4e4174d342a876a8bc20c33d
#
_cell.length_a   1.000
_cell.length_b   1.000
_cell.length_c   1.000
_cell.angle_alpha   90.00
_cell.angle_beta   90.00
_cell.angle_gamma   90.00
#
_symmetry.space_group_name_H-M   'P 1'
#
loop_
_entity.id
_entity.type
_entity.pdbx_description
1 polymer ?
#
loop_
_entity_poly.entity_id
_entity_poly.type
_entity_poly.pdbx_seq_one_letter_code
_entity_poly.pdbx_strand_id
1 'polypeptide(L)'
;MTPVPLRFRAMLATATALALAACATPPAKLPPPSLQEDVPLAGLDTAVRSGWPDPRWWRAYGDPQLDGLMDTALRQAPDLAVAQSRVQAAEQSARLAAAQLGLSVNGSVQFSRQRMSEHGLIPSRFLGFTWYSQADLGVQLKYEFDWWGKKRATVEAALDQARAAEAQRSAAALALQYAVADSYFGWQADQARLALADQSLAVQEQLLRIAELRVHQGVDLVDTVEQARAQRAALTQLRTAIDGSAKVRRVVLASLLGVAPADLPALTALPLPAVERGLPTNAGLDLIARRPDIAASRWQVETALRQTDAARAAFFPDISLTALAGLSSIDMGQLFTAGSRTFAATPALHLPIFEGGALEANYGLGRAQLDSAVAQYRSSVLAAAREVASQALGAEQLAVQREQQQAQLDAGERLQTNARARLRQGVRDARESLTARLALLQQRDAATQLHAQALATDLALIKALGGGYRSPSGLPPASTSTSTGALAHERH
;
A
#
# COMPACT_ATOMS: atom_id res chain seq x y z
N MET A 1 24.99 44.12 55.93
CA MET A 1 25.12 42.98 54.95
C MET A 1 26.15 41.97 55.49
N THR A 2 25.70 40.93 56.16
CA THR A 2 26.55 39.89 56.72
C THR A 2 27.05 38.96 55.60
N PRO A 3 28.36 38.66 55.49
CA PRO A 3 28.88 37.77 54.47
C PRO A 3 28.39 36.36 54.70
N VAL A 4 27.76 35.74 53.67
CA VAL A 4 27.34 34.31 53.66
C VAL A 4 28.55 33.44 53.89
N PRO A 5 28.55 32.55 54.92
CA PRO A 5 29.74 31.78 55.31
C PRO A 5 30.20 30.84 54.15
N LEU A 6 31.52 30.72 54.01
CA LEU A 6 32.18 29.99 52.90
C LEU A 6 31.66 28.55 52.77
N ARG A 7 31.23 27.93 53.86
CA ARG A 7 30.66 26.57 53.91
C ARG A 7 29.30 26.49 53.18
N PHE A 8 28.49 27.57 53.22
CA PHE A 8 27.20 27.64 52.54
C PHE A 8 27.36 27.79 51.01
N ARG A 9 28.42 28.53 50.56
CA ARG A 9 28.79 28.65 49.14
C ARG A 9 29.33 27.33 48.59
N ALA A 10 30.11 26.58 49.40
CA ALA A 10 30.63 25.27 49.01
C ALA A 10 29.48 24.22 48.92
N MET A 11 28.55 24.19 49.89
CA MET A 11 27.36 23.34 49.80
C MET A 11 26.45 23.68 48.62
N LEU A 12 26.27 24.95 48.32
CA LEU A 12 25.47 25.38 47.15
C LEU A 12 26.15 24.99 45.84
N ALA A 13 27.48 25.13 45.75
CA ALA A 13 28.25 24.71 44.57
C ALA A 13 28.27 23.21 44.38
N THR A 14 28.37 22.39 45.45
CA THR A 14 28.29 20.93 45.37
C THR A 14 26.85 20.46 45.06
N ALA A 15 25.82 21.10 45.62
CA ALA A 15 24.44 20.77 45.26
C ALA A 15 24.13 21.11 43.81
N THR A 16 24.66 22.26 43.28
CA THR A 16 24.52 22.63 41.88
C THR A 16 25.30 21.69 40.95
N ALA A 17 26.50 21.24 41.32
CA ALA A 17 27.29 20.28 40.60
C ALA A 17 26.65 18.89 40.58
N LEU A 18 26.06 18.43 41.67
CA LEU A 18 25.31 17.18 41.78
C LEU A 18 23.99 17.26 41.00
N ALA A 19 23.28 18.40 40.99
CA ALA A 19 22.08 18.63 40.17
C ALA A 19 22.42 18.61 38.66
N LEU A 20 23.58 19.14 38.26
CA LEU A 20 24.06 19.11 36.88
C LEU A 20 24.52 17.69 36.45
N ALA A 21 25.00 16.85 37.36
CA ALA A 21 25.37 15.47 37.09
C ALA A 21 24.16 14.52 37.02
N ALA A 22 23.01 14.91 37.59
CA ALA A 22 21.76 14.14 37.54
C ALA A 22 20.90 14.47 36.29
N CYS A 23 21.37 15.34 35.40
CA CYS A 23 20.70 15.58 34.11
C CYS A 23 20.64 14.28 33.31
N ALA A 24 19.47 13.89 32.82
CA ALA A 24 19.30 12.82 31.87
C ALA A 24 20.25 13.04 30.69
N THR A 25 21.25 12.15 30.54
CA THR A 25 22.26 12.32 29.48
C THR A 25 21.63 11.99 28.13
N PRO A 26 21.57 12.93 27.17
CA PRO A 26 20.96 12.65 25.89
C PRO A 26 21.73 11.55 25.16
N PRO A 27 21.06 10.52 24.65
CA PRO A 27 21.70 9.44 23.90
C PRO A 27 22.37 9.98 22.63
N ALA A 28 23.39 9.25 22.14
CA ALA A 28 24.05 9.59 20.88
C ALA A 28 23.04 9.59 19.72
N LYS A 29 23.25 10.48 18.74
CA LYS A 29 22.44 10.48 17.51
C LYS A 29 22.70 9.18 16.76
N LEU A 30 21.63 8.48 16.36
CA LEU A 30 21.74 7.28 15.55
C LEU A 30 22.19 7.65 14.13
N PRO A 31 23.09 6.86 13.52
CA PRO A 31 23.34 6.95 12.10
C PRO A 31 22.07 6.50 11.33
N PRO A 32 21.87 6.97 10.08
CA PRO A 32 20.81 6.44 9.23
C PRO A 32 20.96 4.92 9.11
N PRO A 33 19.85 4.16 9.16
CA PRO A 33 19.91 2.71 9.00
C PRO A 33 20.37 2.35 7.59
N SER A 34 21.23 1.32 7.46
CA SER A 34 21.58 0.75 6.17
C SER A 34 20.39 -0.02 5.61
N LEU A 35 19.81 0.46 4.52
CA LEU A 35 18.73 -0.19 3.80
C LEU A 35 19.29 -1.04 2.65
N GLN A 36 18.56 -2.09 2.29
CA GLN A 36 18.89 -2.90 1.12
C GLN A 36 18.60 -2.08 -0.16
N GLU A 37 19.58 -2.01 -1.07
CA GLU A 37 19.54 -1.18 -2.27
C GLU A 37 19.19 -1.95 -3.55
N ASP A 38 19.19 -3.28 -3.49
CA ASP A 38 18.85 -4.16 -4.61
C ASP A 38 17.92 -5.29 -4.19
N VAL A 39 17.22 -5.86 -5.18
CA VAL A 39 16.41 -7.07 -5.00
C VAL A 39 17.22 -8.26 -5.48
N PRO A 40 17.41 -9.33 -4.67
CA PRO A 40 18.21 -10.48 -5.05
C PRO A 40 17.48 -11.34 -6.09
N LEU A 41 17.63 -11.00 -7.38
CA LEU A 41 17.10 -11.75 -8.52
C LEU A 41 18.23 -12.46 -9.31
N ALA A 42 19.45 -12.52 -8.77
CA ALA A 42 20.58 -13.16 -9.41
C ALA A 42 20.34 -14.67 -9.61
N GLY A 43 20.72 -15.20 -10.79
CA GLY A 43 20.59 -16.61 -11.13
C GLY A 43 19.23 -17.03 -11.69
N LEU A 44 18.32 -16.11 -11.96
CA LEU A 44 17.11 -16.40 -12.73
C LEU A 44 17.44 -16.43 -14.22
N ASP A 45 17.36 -17.62 -14.81
CA ASP A 45 17.47 -17.82 -16.26
C ASP A 45 16.07 -17.64 -16.87
N THR A 46 15.77 -16.42 -17.30
CA THR A 46 14.48 -16.06 -17.90
C THR A 46 14.69 -15.24 -19.16
N ALA A 47 13.71 -15.27 -20.07
CA ALA A 47 13.72 -14.43 -21.26
C ALA A 47 13.82 -12.93 -20.90
N VAL A 48 14.35 -12.12 -21.80
CA VAL A 48 14.44 -10.67 -21.63
C VAL A 48 13.22 -10.00 -22.25
N ARG A 49 12.51 -9.19 -21.45
CA ARG A 49 11.39 -8.36 -21.90
C ARG A 49 11.90 -7.04 -22.51
N SER A 50 11.17 -6.48 -23.46
CA SER A 50 11.54 -5.28 -24.20
C SER A 50 11.60 -3.98 -23.36
N GLY A 51 11.22 -4.02 -22.08
CA GLY A 51 11.28 -2.85 -21.18
C GLY A 51 10.42 -3.01 -19.93
N TRP A 52 10.39 -1.95 -19.14
CA TRP A 52 9.52 -1.86 -17.98
C TRP A 52 8.08 -1.55 -18.38
N PRO A 53 7.08 -2.02 -17.60
CA PRO A 53 5.68 -1.66 -17.83
C PRO A 53 5.47 -0.14 -17.85
N ASP A 54 4.60 0.33 -18.74
CA ASP A 54 4.13 1.72 -18.76
C ASP A 54 3.10 1.97 -17.64
N PRO A 55 2.91 3.18 -17.15
CA PRO A 55 1.84 3.50 -16.19
C PRO A 55 0.43 3.15 -16.65
N ARG A 56 0.20 3.03 -17.96
CA ARG A 56 -1.03 2.53 -18.57
C ARG A 56 -0.80 1.21 -19.31
N TRP A 57 -0.10 0.29 -18.66
CA TRP A 57 0.36 -0.99 -19.22
C TRP A 57 -0.76 -1.81 -19.91
N TRP A 58 -2.00 -1.69 -19.47
CA TRP A 58 -3.14 -2.41 -20.06
C TRP A 58 -3.45 -2.01 -21.50
N ARG A 59 -3.02 -0.82 -21.94
CA ARG A 59 -3.19 -0.36 -23.32
C ARG A 59 -2.36 -1.14 -24.33
N ALA A 60 -1.31 -1.79 -23.87
CA ALA A 60 -0.50 -2.68 -24.73
C ALA A 60 -1.31 -3.86 -25.28
N TYR A 61 -2.41 -4.23 -24.64
CA TYR A 61 -3.31 -5.27 -25.12
C TYR A 61 -4.25 -4.82 -26.26
N GLY A 62 -4.35 -3.52 -26.53
CA GLY A 62 -5.12 -2.95 -27.62
C GLY A 62 -6.64 -3.15 -27.52
N ASP A 63 -7.18 -3.26 -26.30
CA ASP A 63 -8.59 -3.53 -26.05
C ASP A 63 -9.31 -2.29 -25.50
N PRO A 64 -10.16 -1.62 -26.31
CA PRO A 64 -10.89 -0.43 -25.88
C PRO A 64 -11.92 -0.69 -24.76
N GLN A 65 -12.45 -1.93 -24.63
CA GLN A 65 -13.35 -2.26 -23.53
C GLN A 65 -12.59 -2.27 -22.21
N LEU A 66 -11.39 -2.86 -22.19
CA LEU A 66 -10.53 -2.84 -21.01
C LEU A 66 -10.13 -1.40 -20.64
N ASP A 67 -9.82 -0.54 -21.62
CA ASP A 67 -9.52 0.88 -21.37
C ASP A 67 -10.70 1.58 -20.67
N GLY A 68 -11.92 1.39 -21.14
CA GLY A 68 -13.11 1.98 -20.53
C GLY A 68 -13.39 1.47 -19.11
N LEU A 69 -13.17 0.18 -18.85
CA LEU A 69 -13.31 -0.41 -17.52
C LEU A 69 -12.24 0.15 -16.56
N MET A 70 -10.99 0.23 -17.00
CA MET A 70 -9.89 0.81 -16.21
C MET A 70 -10.14 2.28 -15.86
N ASP A 71 -10.55 3.08 -16.83
CA ASP A 71 -10.85 4.49 -16.61
C ASP A 71 -12.02 4.67 -15.62
N THR A 72 -13.00 3.78 -15.66
CA THR A 72 -14.14 3.80 -14.71
C THR A 72 -13.69 3.37 -13.31
N ALA A 73 -12.96 2.27 -13.19
CA ALA A 73 -12.44 1.78 -11.92
C ALA A 73 -11.55 2.83 -11.22
N LEU A 74 -10.62 3.44 -11.96
CA LEU A 74 -9.72 4.46 -11.40
C LEU A 74 -10.43 5.74 -10.94
N ARG A 75 -11.62 6.04 -11.48
CA ARG A 75 -12.43 7.19 -11.04
C ARG A 75 -13.41 6.88 -9.92
N GLN A 76 -13.95 5.65 -9.85
CA GLN A 76 -15.14 5.38 -9.06
C GLN A 76 -14.97 4.28 -8.01
N ALA A 77 -13.86 3.49 -8.06
CA ALA A 77 -13.65 2.39 -7.11
C ALA A 77 -13.65 2.88 -5.65
N PRO A 78 -14.50 2.31 -4.77
CA PRO A 78 -14.58 2.71 -3.37
C PRO A 78 -13.26 2.51 -2.61
N ASP A 79 -12.53 1.45 -2.90
CA ASP A 79 -11.24 1.16 -2.24
C ASP A 79 -10.18 2.24 -2.55
N LEU A 80 -10.21 2.78 -3.77
CA LEU A 80 -9.32 3.86 -4.14
C LEU A 80 -9.72 5.19 -3.47
N ALA A 81 -11.02 5.43 -3.30
CA ALA A 81 -11.53 6.57 -2.53
C ALA A 81 -11.11 6.48 -1.05
N VAL A 82 -11.13 5.29 -0.44
CA VAL A 82 -10.61 5.05 0.91
C VAL A 82 -9.11 5.36 0.97
N ALA A 83 -8.31 4.87 0.00
CA ALA A 83 -6.88 5.15 -0.05
C ALA A 83 -6.59 6.65 -0.21
N GLN A 84 -7.35 7.36 -1.05
CA GLN A 84 -7.26 8.81 -1.22
C GLN A 84 -7.60 9.58 0.07
N SER A 85 -8.64 9.14 0.81
CA SER A 85 -9.01 9.75 2.08
C SER A 85 -7.92 9.56 3.15
N ARG A 86 -7.20 8.44 3.13
CA ARG A 86 -6.03 8.21 4.01
C ARG A 86 -4.88 9.16 3.69
N VAL A 87 -4.63 9.45 2.42
CA VAL A 87 -3.64 10.47 2.02
C VAL A 87 -4.05 11.83 2.56
N GLN A 88 -5.31 12.25 2.36
CA GLN A 88 -5.82 13.52 2.88
C GLN A 88 -5.71 13.60 4.41
N ALA A 89 -6.05 12.53 5.14
CA ALA A 89 -5.91 12.49 6.58
C ALA A 89 -4.45 12.65 7.02
N ALA A 90 -3.50 11.99 6.36
CA ALA A 90 -2.07 12.11 6.65
C ALA A 90 -1.53 13.52 6.34
N GLU A 91 -1.96 14.14 5.25
CA GLU A 91 -1.62 15.53 4.92
C GLU A 91 -2.15 16.52 5.97
N GLN A 92 -3.41 16.34 6.43
CA GLN A 92 -3.95 17.18 7.51
C GLN A 92 -3.21 16.97 8.83
N SER A 93 -2.78 15.74 9.13
CA SER A 93 -1.94 15.44 10.29
C SER A 93 -0.58 16.16 10.20
N ALA A 94 0.03 16.20 9.01
CA ALA A 94 1.27 16.95 8.78
C ALA A 94 1.07 18.47 8.96
N ARG A 95 -0.05 19.02 8.47
CA ARG A 95 -0.41 20.43 8.68
C ARG A 95 -0.65 20.75 10.16
N LEU A 96 -1.32 19.84 10.88
CA LEU A 96 -1.54 19.97 12.32
C LEU A 96 -0.21 19.98 13.09
N ALA A 97 0.70 19.07 12.77
CA ALA A 97 2.06 19.05 13.33
C ALA A 97 2.82 20.35 13.02
N ALA A 98 2.74 20.84 11.79
CA ALA A 98 3.38 22.09 11.38
C ALA A 98 2.80 23.32 12.11
N ALA A 99 1.49 23.33 12.38
CA ALA A 99 0.85 24.40 13.15
C ALA A 99 1.39 24.50 14.59
N GLN A 100 1.86 23.39 15.17
CA GLN A 100 2.47 23.38 16.50
C GLN A 100 3.87 24.04 16.55
N LEU A 101 4.51 24.28 15.41
CA LEU A 101 5.74 25.09 15.31
C LEU A 101 5.45 26.59 15.44
N GLY A 102 4.22 27.00 15.15
CA GLY A 102 3.83 28.40 15.08
C GLY A 102 3.53 29.02 16.42
N LEU A 103 3.24 30.34 16.37
CA LEU A 103 2.73 31.11 17.45
C LEU A 103 1.25 30.73 17.71
N SER A 104 0.90 30.34 18.94
CA SER A 104 -0.50 30.22 19.35
C SER A 104 -1.02 31.49 19.96
N VAL A 105 -2.22 31.93 19.54
CA VAL A 105 -2.91 33.11 20.08
C VAL A 105 -4.28 32.66 20.54
N ASN A 106 -4.55 32.85 21.85
CA ASN A 106 -5.81 32.45 22.46
C ASN A 106 -6.45 33.67 23.14
N GLY A 107 -7.72 33.91 22.87
CA GLY A 107 -8.53 34.87 23.60
C GLY A 107 -9.24 34.14 24.75
N SER A 108 -9.27 34.75 25.91
CA SER A 108 -9.99 34.24 27.08
C SER A 108 -10.82 35.35 27.75
N VAL A 109 -12.02 34.96 28.18
CA VAL A 109 -12.88 35.78 29.04
C VAL A 109 -13.23 34.90 30.23
N GLN A 110 -12.90 35.37 31.42
CA GLN A 110 -13.17 34.64 32.65
C GLN A 110 -13.88 35.57 33.64
N PHE A 111 -14.96 35.08 34.21
CA PHE A 111 -15.62 35.69 35.34
C PHE A 111 -15.58 34.69 36.48
N SER A 112 -15.08 35.15 37.63
CA SER A 112 -15.01 34.36 38.85
C SER A 112 -15.58 35.12 40.03
N ARG A 113 -16.25 34.42 40.96
CA ARG A 113 -16.66 34.92 42.24
C ARG A 113 -16.08 34.03 43.33
N GLN A 114 -15.28 34.64 44.20
CA GLN A 114 -14.51 33.89 45.18
C GLN A 114 -14.71 34.47 46.57
N ARG A 115 -14.66 33.61 47.60
CA ARG A 115 -14.57 33.99 48.98
C ARG A 115 -13.14 33.90 49.46
N MET A 116 -12.60 35.00 49.97
CA MET A 116 -11.27 35.02 50.57
C MET A 116 -11.26 34.29 51.91
N SER A 117 -10.20 33.49 52.12
CA SER A 117 -9.95 32.85 53.40
C SER A 117 -9.53 33.89 54.43
N GLU A 118 -10.08 33.82 55.64
CA GLU A 118 -9.67 34.64 56.76
C GLU A 118 -8.27 34.28 57.26
N HIS A 119 -7.78 33.07 56.93
CA HIS A 119 -6.46 32.55 57.31
C HIS A 119 -5.52 32.42 56.12
N GLY A 120 -5.84 33.07 54.99
CA GLY A 120 -5.00 33.05 53.79
C GLY A 120 -3.80 34.01 53.89
N LEU A 121 -2.97 34.08 52.83
CA LEU A 121 -1.78 34.93 52.74
C LEU A 121 -2.11 36.40 52.99
N ILE A 122 -3.25 36.88 52.52
CA ILE A 122 -3.80 38.19 52.81
C ILE A 122 -5.19 37.95 53.43
N PRO A 123 -5.31 38.02 54.74
CA PRO A 123 -6.60 37.88 55.45
C PRO A 123 -7.62 38.95 55.02
N SER A 124 -8.88 38.54 54.85
CA SER A 124 -9.96 39.40 54.35
C SER A 124 -10.15 40.68 55.18
N ARG A 125 -9.79 40.67 56.49
CA ARG A 125 -9.82 41.84 57.37
C ARG A 125 -8.95 43.00 56.91
N PHE A 126 -7.88 42.74 56.12
CA PHE A 126 -7.02 43.80 55.59
C PHE A 126 -7.52 44.36 54.25
N LEU A 127 -8.40 43.64 53.57
CA LEU A 127 -8.95 44.01 52.24
C LEU A 127 -10.31 44.77 52.41
N GLY A 128 -10.97 44.61 53.50
CA GLY A 128 -12.29 45.22 53.75
C GLY A 128 -13.46 44.48 53.12
N PHE A 129 -13.21 43.31 52.46
CA PHE A 129 -14.25 42.45 51.88
C PHE A 129 -13.88 40.99 52.05
N THR A 130 -14.89 40.11 52.11
CA THR A 130 -14.73 38.64 52.17
C THR A 130 -15.04 37.97 50.84
N TRP A 131 -15.95 38.57 50.10
CA TRP A 131 -16.31 38.09 48.74
C TRP A 131 -15.89 39.13 47.72
N TYR A 132 -15.34 38.66 46.59
CA TYR A 132 -15.09 39.49 45.44
C TYR A 132 -15.48 38.77 44.14
N SER A 133 -15.82 39.55 43.14
CA SER A 133 -15.97 39.08 41.78
C SER A 133 -14.82 39.63 40.95
N GLN A 134 -14.24 38.81 40.09
CA GLN A 134 -13.15 39.21 39.18
C GLN A 134 -13.56 38.91 37.78
N ALA A 135 -13.33 39.83 36.89
CA ALA A 135 -13.45 39.65 35.46
C ALA A 135 -12.09 39.84 34.80
N ASP A 136 -11.69 38.87 34.01
CA ASP A 136 -10.46 38.88 33.25
C ASP A 136 -10.82 38.72 31.76
N LEU A 137 -10.31 39.62 30.93
CA LEU A 137 -10.41 39.59 29.48
C LEU A 137 -9.01 39.73 28.94
N GLY A 138 -8.55 38.75 28.11
CA GLY A 138 -7.18 38.81 27.65
C GLY A 138 -6.92 38.02 26.40
N VAL A 139 -5.81 38.35 25.77
CA VAL A 139 -5.20 37.61 24.67
C VAL A 139 -3.86 37.08 25.14
N GLN A 140 -3.68 35.78 25.04
CA GLN A 140 -2.45 35.07 25.37
C GLN A 140 -1.75 34.62 24.12
N LEU A 141 -0.48 34.96 23.97
CA LEU A 141 0.42 34.45 22.95
C LEU A 141 1.35 33.45 23.60
N LYS A 142 1.51 32.30 22.95
CA LYS A 142 2.48 31.29 23.39
C LYS A 142 3.32 30.86 22.20
N TYR A 143 4.63 30.90 22.38
CA TYR A 143 5.61 30.40 21.40
C TYR A 143 6.65 29.54 22.11
N GLU A 144 7.00 28.41 21.51
CA GLU A 144 8.00 27.48 22.03
C GLU A 144 9.13 27.37 21.01
N PHE A 145 10.33 27.68 21.39
CA PHE A 145 11.52 27.73 20.55
C PHE A 145 12.01 26.31 20.30
N ASP A 146 12.06 25.88 19.02
CA ASP A 146 12.51 24.53 18.61
C ASP A 146 14.01 24.50 18.31
N TRP A 147 14.85 24.80 19.31
CA TRP A 147 16.31 24.83 19.13
C TRP A 147 16.92 23.46 18.88
N TRP A 148 16.35 22.43 19.50
CA TRP A 148 16.84 21.07 19.41
C TRP A 148 16.17 20.23 18.31
N GLY A 149 15.22 20.79 17.60
CA GLY A 149 14.55 20.17 16.47
C GLY A 149 13.48 19.14 16.83
N LYS A 150 13.00 19.10 18.08
CA LYS A 150 11.93 18.20 18.54
C LYS A 150 10.67 18.33 17.69
N LYS A 151 10.16 19.54 17.56
CA LYS A 151 8.95 19.83 16.79
C LYS A 151 9.18 19.65 15.29
N ARG A 152 10.34 20.11 14.77
CA ARG A 152 10.70 19.90 13.35
C ARG A 152 10.76 18.42 13.02
N ALA A 153 11.39 17.59 13.84
CA ALA A 153 11.44 16.15 13.65
C ALA A 153 10.03 15.52 13.64
N THR A 154 9.12 16.01 14.52
CA THR A 154 7.71 15.57 14.52
C THR A 154 6.98 15.96 13.23
N VAL A 155 7.22 17.16 12.69
CA VAL A 155 6.65 17.61 11.41
C VAL A 155 7.20 16.77 10.25
N GLU A 156 8.51 16.55 10.22
CA GLU A 156 9.15 15.71 9.19
C GLU A 156 8.61 14.28 9.24
N ALA A 157 8.44 13.69 10.43
CA ALA A 157 7.80 12.38 10.59
C ALA A 157 6.38 12.34 10.01
N ALA A 158 5.58 13.39 10.26
CA ALA A 158 4.22 13.47 9.72
C ALA A 158 4.19 13.67 8.19
N LEU A 159 5.15 14.40 7.62
CA LEU A 159 5.33 14.54 6.17
C LEU A 159 5.74 13.21 5.53
N ASP A 160 6.67 12.48 6.13
CA ASP A 160 7.09 11.17 5.64
C ASP A 160 5.96 10.15 5.73
N GLN A 161 5.12 10.23 6.78
CA GLN A 161 3.89 9.43 6.86
C GLN A 161 2.89 9.77 5.74
N ALA A 162 2.76 11.04 5.33
CA ALA A 162 1.92 11.42 4.20
C ALA A 162 2.47 10.87 2.87
N ARG A 163 3.79 10.87 2.69
CA ARG A 163 4.45 10.26 1.53
C ARG A 163 4.26 8.73 1.51
N ALA A 164 4.32 8.09 2.68
CA ALA A 164 4.01 6.66 2.80
C ALA A 164 2.57 6.36 2.39
N ALA A 165 1.60 7.19 2.82
CA ALA A 165 0.19 7.05 2.43
C ALA A 165 -0.04 7.23 0.92
N GLU A 166 0.66 8.17 0.26
CA GLU A 166 0.59 8.36 -1.19
C GLU A 166 1.17 7.15 -1.95
N ALA A 167 2.27 6.59 -1.48
CA ALA A 167 2.82 5.36 -2.05
C ALA A 167 1.86 4.16 -1.85
N GLN A 168 1.20 4.05 -0.70
CA GLN A 168 0.16 3.04 -0.44
C GLN A 168 -1.05 3.21 -1.35
N ARG A 169 -1.48 4.46 -1.62
CA ARG A 169 -2.54 4.75 -2.59
C ARG A 169 -2.16 4.26 -3.99
N SER A 170 -0.90 4.48 -4.39
CA SER A 170 -0.39 4.00 -5.68
C SER A 170 -0.36 2.46 -5.74
N ALA A 171 -0.01 1.79 -4.63
CA ALA A 171 -0.08 0.33 -4.53
C ALA A 171 -1.53 -0.19 -4.64
N ALA A 172 -2.48 0.50 -4.01
CA ALA A 172 -3.91 0.16 -4.12
C ALA A 172 -4.43 0.34 -5.55
N ALA A 173 -4.02 1.42 -6.25
CA ALA A 173 -4.37 1.65 -7.64
C ALA A 173 -3.83 0.54 -8.57
N LEU A 174 -2.58 0.11 -8.36
CA LEU A 174 -1.97 -0.99 -9.11
C LEU A 174 -2.69 -2.33 -8.84
N ALA A 175 -3.04 -2.60 -7.58
CA ALA A 175 -3.80 -3.80 -7.22
C ALA A 175 -5.19 -3.81 -7.88
N LEU A 176 -5.87 -2.67 -7.92
CA LEU A 176 -7.15 -2.50 -8.60
C LEU A 176 -7.01 -2.74 -10.11
N GLN A 177 -6.02 -2.13 -10.76
CA GLN A 177 -5.74 -2.31 -12.18
C GLN A 177 -5.54 -3.79 -12.52
N TYR A 178 -4.71 -4.49 -11.73
CA TYR A 178 -4.51 -5.92 -11.88
C TYR A 178 -5.82 -6.70 -11.73
N ALA A 179 -6.60 -6.45 -10.69
CA ALA A 179 -7.84 -7.17 -10.43
C ALA A 179 -8.89 -6.99 -11.53
N VAL A 180 -9.00 -5.77 -12.09
CA VAL A 180 -9.88 -5.47 -13.22
C VAL A 180 -9.44 -6.23 -14.47
N ALA A 181 -8.15 -6.20 -14.81
CA ALA A 181 -7.63 -6.89 -15.99
C ALA A 181 -7.76 -8.42 -15.86
N ASP A 182 -7.41 -9.00 -14.70
CA ASP A 182 -7.54 -10.43 -14.44
C ASP A 182 -8.98 -10.92 -14.54
N SER A 183 -9.91 -10.18 -13.92
CA SER A 183 -11.34 -10.52 -13.98
C SER A 183 -11.90 -10.37 -15.40
N TYR A 184 -11.49 -9.35 -16.14
CA TYR A 184 -11.91 -9.10 -17.52
C TYR A 184 -11.42 -10.18 -18.48
N PHE A 185 -10.11 -10.45 -18.50
CA PHE A 185 -9.56 -11.47 -19.38
C PHE A 185 -9.99 -12.88 -18.97
N GLY A 186 -10.18 -13.13 -17.68
CA GLY A 186 -10.79 -14.36 -17.21
C GLY A 186 -12.22 -14.54 -17.75
N TRP A 187 -13.01 -13.45 -17.81
CA TRP A 187 -14.33 -13.49 -18.43
C TRP A 187 -14.24 -13.76 -19.94
N GLN A 188 -13.31 -13.13 -20.67
CA GLN A 188 -13.07 -13.39 -22.08
C GLN A 188 -12.71 -14.85 -22.36
N ALA A 189 -11.85 -15.42 -21.50
CA ALA A 189 -11.51 -16.85 -21.56
C ALA A 189 -12.73 -17.74 -21.35
N ASP A 190 -13.57 -17.42 -20.37
CA ASP A 190 -14.80 -18.18 -20.11
C ASP A 190 -15.77 -18.09 -21.30
N GLN A 191 -15.89 -16.95 -21.99
CA GLN A 191 -16.69 -16.83 -23.22
C GLN A 191 -16.15 -17.70 -24.36
N ALA A 192 -14.83 -17.71 -24.59
CA ALA A 192 -14.22 -18.57 -25.60
C ALA A 192 -14.45 -20.07 -25.28
N ARG A 193 -14.34 -20.46 -24.02
CA ARG A 193 -14.61 -21.83 -23.55
C ARG A 193 -16.08 -22.22 -23.66
N LEU A 194 -17.00 -21.31 -23.37
CA LEU A 194 -18.45 -21.54 -23.59
C LEU A 194 -18.75 -21.87 -25.04
N ALA A 195 -18.17 -21.12 -25.98
CA ALA A 195 -18.35 -21.39 -27.41
C ALA A 195 -17.82 -22.78 -27.82
N LEU A 196 -16.71 -23.25 -27.21
CA LEU A 196 -16.18 -24.60 -27.43
C LEU A 196 -17.04 -25.69 -26.78
N ALA A 197 -17.58 -25.43 -25.59
CA ALA A 197 -18.49 -26.32 -24.88
C ALA A 197 -19.81 -26.52 -25.66
N ASP A 198 -20.38 -25.45 -26.22
CA ASP A 198 -21.56 -25.49 -27.05
C ASP A 198 -21.33 -26.32 -28.35
N GLN A 199 -20.15 -26.16 -29.01
CA GLN A 199 -19.76 -26.98 -30.12
C GLN A 199 -19.58 -28.47 -29.74
N SER A 200 -18.98 -28.73 -28.55
CA SER A 200 -18.81 -30.09 -28.03
C SER A 200 -20.13 -30.76 -27.73
N LEU A 201 -21.09 -30.04 -27.14
CA LEU A 201 -22.45 -30.55 -26.93
C LEU A 201 -23.16 -30.87 -28.24
N ALA A 202 -23.06 -29.99 -29.24
CA ALA A 202 -23.66 -30.25 -30.54
C ALA A 202 -23.09 -31.52 -31.24
N VAL A 203 -21.78 -31.76 -31.09
CA VAL A 203 -21.15 -32.99 -31.59
C VAL A 203 -21.61 -34.22 -30.82
N GLN A 204 -21.67 -34.10 -29.45
CA GLN A 204 -22.08 -35.22 -28.60
C GLN A 204 -23.57 -35.60 -28.83
N GLU A 205 -24.42 -34.64 -29.13
CA GLU A 205 -25.82 -34.90 -29.51
C GLU A 205 -25.93 -35.65 -30.83
N GLN A 206 -25.04 -35.38 -31.80
CA GLN A 206 -24.96 -36.19 -33.03
C GLN A 206 -24.50 -37.63 -32.74
N LEU A 207 -23.50 -37.80 -31.88
CA LEU A 207 -23.04 -39.13 -31.47
C LEU A 207 -24.14 -39.90 -30.73
N LEU A 208 -24.90 -39.26 -29.86
CA LEU A 208 -26.04 -39.87 -29.16
C LEU A 208 -27.12 -40.34 -30.15
N ARG A 209 -27.51 -39.48 -31.09
CA ARG A 209 -28.49 -39.85 -32.14
C ARG A 209 -28.03 -41.06 -32.95
N ILE A 210 -26.75 -41.14 -33.31
CA ILE A 210 -26.17 -42.28 -34.03
C ILE A 210 -26.22 -43.56 -33.15
N ALA A 211 -25.90 -43.47 -31.85
CA ALA A 211 -25.96 -44.59 -30.92
C ALA A 211 -27.41 -45.11 -30.78
N GLU A 212 -28.38 -44.21 -30.61
CA GLU A 212 -29.82 -44.58 -30.54
C GLU A 212 -30.32 -45.28 -31.78
N LEU A 213 -29.96 -44.75 -32.98
CA LEU A 213 -30.32 -45.36 -34.24
C LEU A 213 -29.74 -46.80 -34.38
N ARG A 214 -28.46 -47.00 -34.04
CA ARG A 214 -27.77 -48.30 -34.17
C ARG A 214 -28.29 -49.32 -33.16
N VAL A 215 -28.66 -48.92 -31.95
CA VAL A 215 -29.34 -49.80 -31.00
C VAL A 215 -30.72 -50.19 -31.51
N HIS A 216 -31.48 -49.22 -32.05
CA HIS A 216 -32.77 -49.50 -32.66
C HIS A 216 -32.69 -50.51 -33.82
N GLN A 217 -31.59 -50.45 -34.57
CA GLN A 217 -31.29 -51.39 -35.67
C GLN A 217 -30.69 -52.76 -35.20
N GLY A 218 -30.51 -52.93 -33.89
CA GLY A 218 -29.93 -54.15 -33.31
C GLY A 218 -28.42 -54.32 -33.55
N VAL A 219 -27.72 -53.25 -33.95
CA VAL A 219 -26.28 -53.27 -34.29
C VAL A 219 -25.41 -53.07 -33.07
N ASP A 220 -25.83 -52.21 -32.14
CA ASP A 220 -25.10 -51.85 -30.90
C ASP A 220 -25.91 -52.21 -29.64
N LEU A 221 -25.26 -52.36 -28.51
CA LEU A 221 -25.87 -52.59 -27.19
C LEU A 221 -26.43 -51.30 -26.62
N VAL A 222 -27.45 -51.44 -25.73
CA VAL A 222 -28.07 -50.32 -25.04
C VAL A 222 -27.04 -49.51 -24.21
N ASP A 223 -26.00 -50.15 -23.71
CA ASP A 223 -24.90 -49.49 -22.97
C ASP A 223 -24.24 -48.39 -23.76
N THR A 224 -24.19 -48.47 -25.08
CA THR A 224 -23.60 -47.40 -25.93
C THR A 224 -24.42 -46.11 -25.89
N VAL A 225 -25.76 -46.23 -25.77
CA VAL A 225 -26.65 -45.07 -25.60
C VAL A 225 -26.47 -44.47 -24.21
N GLU A 226 -26.37 -45.31 -23.17
CA GLU A 226 -26.16 -44.82 -21.82
C GLU A 226 -24.82 -44.14 -21.63
N GLN A 227 -23.76 -44.66 -22.26
CA GLN A 227 -22.44 -43.96 -22.30
C GLN A 227 -22.52 -42.62 -23.02
N ALA A 228 -23.22 -42.52 -24.15
CA ALA A 228 -23.38 -41.28 -24.87
C ALA A 228 -24.20 -40.22 -24.05
N ARG A 229 -25.22 -40.69 -23.34
CA ARG A 229 -26.02 -39.86 -22.40
C ARG A 229 -25.17 -39.33 -21.22
N ALA A 230 -24.37 -40.20 -20.63
CA ALA A 230 -23.45 -39.81 -19.54
C ALA A 230 -22.44 -38.75 -19.99
N GLN A 231 -21.85 -38.92 -21.19
CA GLN A 231 -20.92 -37.96 -21.79
C GLN A 231 -21.61 -36.61 -22.08
N ARG A 232 -22.84 -36.63 -22.62
CA ARG A 232 -23.64 -35.43 -22.83
C ARG A 232 -23.90 -34.69 -21.49
N ALA A 233 -24.30 -35.42 -20.43
CA ALA A 233 -24.52 -34.88 -19.12
C ALA A 233 -23.25 -34.22 -18.53
N ALA A 234 -22.09 -34.87 -18.67
CA ALA A 234 -20.81 -34.32 -18.24
C ALA A 234 -20.44 -33.01 -18.98
N LEU A 235 -20.65 -32.94 -20.30
CA LEU A 235 -20.44 -31.70 -21.08
C LEU A 235 -21.43 -30.59 -20.69
N THR A 236 -22.69 -30.96 -20.39
CA THR A 236 -23.69 -29.99 -19.89
C THR A 236 -23.30 -29.43 -18.52
N GLN A 237 -22.79 -30.28 -17.63
CA GLN A 237 -22.26 -29.86 -16.34
C GLN A 237 -21.06 -28.90 -16.50
N LEU A 238 -20.11 -29.24 -17.36
CA LEU A 238 -18.94 -28.39 -17.67
C LEU A 238 -19.38 -27.03 -18.21
N ARG A 239 -20.27 -27.01 -19.20
CA ARG A 239 -20.84 -25.77 -19.74
C ARG A 239 -21.48 -24.90 -18.65
N THR A 240 -22.27 -25.51 -17.77
CA THR A 240 -22.95 -24.81 -16.68
C THR A 240 -21.93 -24.21 -15.69
N ALA A 241 -20.87 -24.93 -15.39
CA ALA A 241 -19.79 -24.46 -14.53
C ALA A 241 -19.07 -23.22 -15.12
N ILE A 242 -18.75 -23.28 -16.44
CA ILE A 242 -18.10 -22.15 -17.14
C ILE A 242 -19.03 -20.92 -17.19
N ASP A 243 -20.33 -21.10 -17.48
CA ASP A 243 -21.33 -20.02 -17.48
C ASP A 243 -21.46 -19.38 -16.10
N GLY A 244 -21.45 -20.21 -15.05
CA GLY A 244 -21.42 -19.75 -13.65
C GLY A 244 -20.19 -18.92 -13.35
N SER A 245 -18.99 -19.38 -13.77
CA SER A 245 -17.73 -18.62 -13.63
C SER A 245 -17.80 -17.27 -14.33
N ALA A 246 -18.26 -17.23 -15.58
CA ALA A 246 -18.42 -16.00 -16.34
C ALA A 246 -19.35 -14.99 -15.67
N LYS A 247 -20.47 -15.45 -15.07
CA LYS A 247 -21.39 -14.62 -14.31
C LYS A 247 -20.76 -14.06 -13.04
N VAL A 248 -20.03 -14.90 -12.28
CA VAL A 248 -19.31 -14.47 -11.08
C VAL A 248 -18.26 -13.39 -11.43
N ARG A 249 -17.48 -13.58 -12.51
CA ARG A 249 -16.49 -12.57 -12.96
C ARG A 249 -17.13 -11.23 -13.29
N ARG A 250 -18.32 -11.22 -13.87
CA ARG A 250 -19.07 -9.97 -14.12
C ARG A 250 -19.46 -9.27 -12.82
N VAL A 251 -19.90 -10.03 -11.81
CA VAL A 251 -20.21 -9.46 -10.48
C VAL A 251 -18.96 -8.88 -9.82
N VAL A 252 -17.82 -9.59 -9.92
CA VAL A 252 -16.53 -9.11 -9.41
C VAL A 252 -16.12 -7.82 -10.13
N LEU A 253 -16.20 -7.78 -11.46
CA LEU A 253 -15.93 -6.56 -12.24
C LEU A 253 -16.81 -5.39 -11.80
N ALA A 254 -18.12 -5.59 -11.66
CA ALA A 254 -19.03 -4.54 -11.17
C ALA A 254 -18.60 -4.00 -9.81
N SER A 255 -18.23 -4.89 -8.87
CA SER A 255 -17.72 -4.51 -7.56
C SER A 255 -16.43 -3.69 -7.65
N LEU A 256 -15.46 -4.11 -8.49
CA LEU A 256 -14.20 -3.40 -8.71
C LEU A 256 -14.40 -2.00 -9.32
N LEU A 257 -15.42 -1.84 -10.15
CA LEU A 257 -15.80 -0.56 -10.73
C LEU A 257 -16.61 0.32 -9.76
N GLY A 258 -17.10 -0.23 -8.65
CA GLY A 258 -17.98 0.49 -7.72
C GLY A 258 -19.41 0.70 -8.24
N VAL A 259 -19.88 -0.19 -9.13
CA VAL A 259 -21.22 -0.12 -9.73
C VAL A 259 -22.06 -1.36 -9.35
N ALA A 260 -23.39 -1.24 -9.48
CA ALA A 260 -24.24 -2.43 -9.32
C ALA A 260 -24.03 -3.41 -10.49
N PRO A 261 -24.22 -4.73 -10.28
CA PRO A 261 -24.05 -5.71 -11.37
C PRO A 261 -24.94 -5.46 -12.60
N ALA A 262 -26.08 -4.81 -12.42
CA ALA A 262 -26.98 -4.43 -13.51
C ALA A 262 -26.46 -3.23 -14.34
N ASP A 263 -25.63 -2.39 -13.73
CA ASP A 263 -25.09 -1.18 -14.36
C ASP A 263 -23.72 -1.42 -15.02
N LEU A 264 -23.21 -2.68 -14.94
CA LEU A 264 -21.98 -3.04 -15.65
C LEU A 264 -22.19 -2.89 -17.15
N PRO A 265 -21.32 -2.14 -17.88
CA PRO A 265 -21.41 -2.02 -19.33
C PRO A 265 -21.52 -3.38 -20.03
N ALA A 266 -22.23 -3.43 -21.15
CA ALA A 266 -22.30 -4.63 -21.98
C ALA A 266 -20.89 -4.99 -22.46
N LEU A 267 -20.46 -6.21 -22.18
CA LEU A 267 -19.16 -6.73 -22.63
C LEU A 267 -19.33 -7.61 -23.87
N THR A 268 -18.46 -7.40 -24.83
CA THR A 268 -18.39 -8.21 -26.06
C THR A 268 -17.23 -9.19 -25.93
N ALA A 269 -17.47 -10.45 -26.31
CA ALA A 269 -16.42 -11.47 -26.34
C ALA A 269 -15.41 -11.15 -27.45
N LEU A 270 -14.13 -11.07 -27.08
CA LEU A 270 -13.00 -10.83 -27.98
C LEU A 270 -11.97 -11.95 -27.83
N PRO A 271 -11.12 -12.18 -28.84
CA PRO A 271 -10.00 -13.11 -28.71
C PRO A 271 -9.05 -12.65 -27.60
N LEU A 272 -8.47 -13.61 -26.86
CA LEU A 272 -7.45 -13.31 -25.86
C LEU A 272 -6.20 -12.73 -26.55
N PRO A 273 -5.59 -11.66 -25.97
CA PRO A 273 -4.40 -11.04 -26.55
C PRO A 273 -3.15 -11.93 -26.43
N ALA A 274 -2.14 -11.59 -27.20
CA ALA A 274 -0.83 -12.23 -27.09
C ALA A 274 -0.18 -11.89 -25.74
N VAL A 275 0.65 -12.80 -25.23
CA VAL A 275 1.36 -12.67 -23.96
C VAL A 275 2.84 -12.42 -24.22
N GLU A 276 3.39 -11.34 -23.65
CA GLU A 276 4.84 -11.11 -23.60
C GLU A 276 5.50 -11.95 -22.50
N ARG A 277 6.80 -12.22 -22.63
CA ARG A 277 7.58 -13.02 -21.67
C ARG A 277 8.83 -12.28 -21.22
N GLY A 278 9.33 -12.66 -20.05
CA GLY A 278 10.64 -12.27 -19.56
C GLY A 278 10.65 -11.10 -18.62
N LEU A 279 11.85 -10.80 -18.12
CA LEU A 279 12.14 -9.72 -17.20
C LEU A 279 12.85 -8.57 -17.92
N PRO A 280 12.63 -7.30 -17.49
CA PRO A 280 13.45 -6.16 -17.95
C PRO A 280 14.91 -6.37 -17.59
N THR A 281 15.81 -5.84 -18.40
CA THR A 281 17.24 -5.74 -18.06
C THR A 281 17.43 -4.98 -16.76
N ASN A 282 18.28 -5.46 -15.84
CA ASN A 282 18.54 -4.87 -14.52
C ASN A 282 17.32 -4.83 -13.58
N ALA A 283 16.38 -5.78 -13.72
CA ALA A 283 15.18 -5.84 -12.89
C ALA A 283 15.49 -5.77 -11.39
N GLY A 284 16.55 -6.41 -10.90
CA GLY A 284 16.93 -6.42 -9.49
C GLY A 284 17.29 -5.04 -8.94
N LEU A 285 18.05 -4.25 -9.66
CA LEU A 285 18.50 -2.92 -9.21
C LEU A 285 17.37 -1.88 -9.24
N ASP A 286 16.57 -1.90 -10.31
CA ASP A 286 15.54 -0.88 -10.53
C ASP A 286 14.23 -1.15 -9.79
N LEU A 287 13.99 -2.39 -9.35
CA LEU A 287 12.70 -2.82 -8.79
C LEU A 287 12.31 -2.05 -7.53
N ILE A 288 13.29 -1.71 -6.68
CA ILE A 288 13.06 -0.94 -5.44
C ILE A 288 12.46 0.43 -5.73
N ALA A 289 12.94 1.12 -6.78
CA ALA A 289 12.44 2.44 -7.16
C ALA A 289 11.09 2.39 -7.89
N ARG A 290 10.70 1.21 -8.38
CA ARG A 290 9.51 1.03 -9.23
C ARG A 290 8.33 0.34 -8.54
N ARG A 291 8.48 -0.06 -7.27
CA ARG A 291 7.40 -0.66 -6.50
C ARG A 291 6.85 0.31 -5.45
N PRO A 292 5.55 0.62 -5.51
CA PRO A 292 4.96 1.57 -4.56
C PRO A 292 4.87 1.02 -3.13
N ASP A 293 4.76 -0.30 -2.92
CA ASP A 293 4.75 -0.94 -1.61
C ASP A 293 6.14 -0.86 -0.93
N ILE A 294 7.23 -1.03 -1.68
CA ILE A 294 8.60 -0.83 -1.18
C ILE A 294 8.84 0.66 -0.86
N ALA A 295 8.38 1.57 -1.72
CA ALA A 295 8.46 3.00 -1.46
C ALA A 295 7.72 3.39 -0.18
N ALA A 296 6.52 2.85 0.04
CA ALA A 296 5.75 3.08 1.26
C ALA A 296 6.49 2.61 2.52
N SER A 297 7.02 1.39 2.51
CA SER A 297 7.78 0.85 3.64
C SER A 297 9.07 1.62 3.92
N ARG A 298 9.74 2.16 2.90
CA ARG A 298 10.89 3.04 3.05
C ARG A 298 10.52 4.34 3.76
N TRP A 299 9.43 4.99 3.36
CA TRP A 299 8.93 6.20 4.04
C TRP A 299 8.52 5.93 5.50
N GLN A 300 8.06 4.72 5.81
CA GLN A 300 7.81 4.30 7.20
C GLN A 300 9.11 4.23 8.02
N VAL A 301 10.22 3.79 7.42
CA VAL A 301 11.54 3.84 8.09
C VAL A 301 11.96 5.27 8.38
N GLU A 302 11.82 6.20 7.41
CA GLU A 302 12.11 7.62 7.62
C GLU A 302 11.23 8.20 8.72
N THR A 303 9.93 7.92 8.71
CA THR A 303 8.99 8.32 9.78
C THR A 303 9.49 7.87 11.16
N ALA A 304 9.86 6.60 11.33
CA ALA A 304 10.33 6.06 12.60
C ALA A 304 11.69 6.67 13.02
N LEU A 305 12.58 6.96 12.07
CA LEU A 305 13.84 7.65 12.33
C LEU A 305 13.59 9.06 12.87
N ARG A 306 12.68 9.85 12.24
CA ARG A 306 12.30 11.18 12.70
C ARG A 306 11.63 11.17 14.08
N GLN A 307 10.77 10.18 14.35
CA GLN A 307 10.18 9.99 15.68
C GLN A 307 11.24 9.69 16.74
N THR A 308 12.26 8.90 16.41
CA THR A 308 13.39 8.63 17.30
C THR A 308 14.23 9.90 17.56
N ASP A 309 14.43 10.73 16.52
CA ASP A 309 15.10 12.02 16.67
C ASP A 309 14.28 12.99 17.57
N ALA A 310 12.95 13.01 17.44
CA ALA A 310 12.06 13.78 18.30
C ALA A 310 12.12 13.31 19.77
N ALA A 311 12.11 11.98 19.98
CA ALA A 311 12.25 11.39 21.32
C ALA A 311 13.62 11.71 21.95
N ARG A 312 14.70 11.70 21.16
CA ARG A 312 16.03 12.15 21.59
C ARG A 312 16.05 13.63 21.94
N ALA A 313 15.40 14.47 21.15
CA ALA A 313 15.33 15.91 21.39
C ALA A 313 14.58 16.25 22.69
N ALA A 314 13.72 15.36 23.20
CA ALA A 314 13.02 15.55 24.48
C ALA A 314 13.94 15.53 25.71
N PHE A 315 15.19 15.06 25.62
CA PHE A 315 16.19 15.13 26.68
C PHE A 315 16.75 16.54 26.91
N PHE A 316 16.57 17.44 25.95
CA PHE A 316 17.12 18.80 26.03
C PHE A 316 16.11 19.77 26.60
N PRO A 317 16.58 20.95 27.17
CA PRO A 317 15.70 21.94 27.73
C PRO A 317 14.72 22.54 26.71
N ASP A 318 13.45 22.65 27.09
CA ASP A 318 12.44 23.39 26.33
C ASP A 318 12.40 24.85 26.75
N ILE A 319 12.43 25.78 25.81
CA ILE A 319 12.35 27.21 26.02
C ILE A 319 11.04 27.71 25.41
N SER A 320 10.24 28.39 26.22
CA SER A 320 8.98 28.98 25.78
C SER A 320 8.84 30.44 26.22
N LEU A 321 8.07 31.20 25.45
CA LEU A 321 7.65 32.56 25.77
C LEU A 321 6.13 32.62 25.81
N THR A 322 5.58 33.03 26.93
CA THR A 322 4.17 33.33 27.05
C THR A 322 4.02 34.83 27.28
N ALA A 323 3.23 35.51 26.45
CA ALA A 323 2.88 36.90 26.61
C ALA A 323 1.35 37.04 26.78
N LEU A 324 0.94 37.91 27.70
CA LEU A 324 -0.47 38.19 27.99
C LEU A 324 -0.68 39.68 27.86
N ALA A 325 -1.75 40.07 27.21
CA ALA A 325 -2.26 41.44 27.19
C ALA A 325 -3.76 41.42 27.44
N GLY A 326 -4.24 42.20 28.40
CA GLY A 326 -5.64 42.09 28.75
C GLY A 326 -6.14 43.18 29.72
N LEU A 327 -7.34 42.94 30.22
CA LEU A 327 -8.01 43.74 31.27
C LEU A 327 -8.35 42.82 32.42
N SER A 328 -8.09 43.26 33.65
CA SER A 328 -8.45 42.53 34.87
C SER A 328 -9.01 43.51 35.89
N SER A 329 -10.18 43.22 36.45
CA SER A 329 -10.79 44.07 37.46
C SER A 329 -11.66 43.25 38.42
N ILE A 330 -11.63 43.66 39.68
CA ILE A 330 -12.56 43.18 40.69
C ILE A 330 -13.86 44.02 40.75
N ASP A 331 -13.88 45.16 40.04
CA ASP A 331 -15.06 46.01 39.84
C ASP A 331 -15.45 45.98 38.36
N MET A 332 -16.64 45.45 38.06
CA MET A 332 -17.15 45.36 36.69
C MET A 332 -17.30 46.71 36.01
N GLY A 333 -17.61 47.77 36.77
CA GLY A 333 -17.72 49.14 36.26
C GLY A 333 -16.40 49.75 35.80
N GLN A 334 -15.28 49.21 36.30
CA GLN A 334 -13.92 49.68 35.99
C GLN A 334 -13.19 48.78 34.96
N LEU A 335 -13.78 47.67 34.54
CA LEU A 335 -13.10 46.68 33.68
C LEU A 335 -12.53 47.29 32.40
N PHE A 336 -13.26 48.18 31.75
CA PHE A 336 -12.87 48.80 30.47
C PHE A 336 -12.10 50.13 30.64
N THR A 337 -11.59 50.44 31.83
CA THR A 337 -10.76 51.60 32.06
C THR A 337 -9.28 51.34 31.82
N ALA A 338 -8.50 52.40 31.67
CA ALA A 338 -7.05 52.28 31.47
C ALA A 338 -6.34 51.65 32.68
N GLY A 339 -6.92 51.83 33.90
CA GLY A 339 -6.39 51.24 35.14
C GLY A 339 -6.50 49.73 35.27
N SER A 340 -7.38 49.10 34.47
CA SER A 340 -7.56 47.65 34.45
C SER A 340 -6.65 46.89 33.44
N ARG A 341 -5.81 47.63 32.70
CA ARG A 341 -4.88 46.99 31.72
C ARG A 341 -3.84 46.16 32.44
N THR A 342 -3.63 44.95 31.94
CA THR A 342 -2.61 44.02 32.44
C THR A 342 -1.76 43.52 31.27
N PHE A 343 -0.45 43.45 31.49
CA PHE A 343 0.53 42.93 30.52
C PHE A 343 1.51 42.06 31.29
N ALA A 344 1.81 40.91 30.70
CA ALA A 344 2.84 40.02 31.21
C ALA A 344 3.63 39.41 30.06
N ALA A 345 4.93 39.24 30.22
CA ALA A 345 5.79 38.48 29.35
C ALA A 345 6.64 37.53 30.20
N THR A 346 6.44 36.27 30.03
CA THR A 346 7.03 35.23 30.88
C THR A 346 7.85 34.29 30.00
N PRO A 347 9.16 34.50 29.85
CA PRO A 347 10.05 33.46 29.34
C PRO A 347 10.15 32.34 30.36
N ALA A 348 10.09 31.08 29.91
CA ALA A 348 10.24 29.91 30.76
C ALA A 348 11.23 28.93 30.13
N LEU A 349 12.10 28.35 30.98
CA LEU A 349 13.02 27.28 30.67
C LEU A 349 12.57 26.07 31.49
N HIS A 350 12.25 25.00 30.80
CA HIS A 350 11.96 23.70 31.39
C HIS A 350 13.09 22.73 31.09
N LEU A 351 13.76 22.22 32.13
CA LEU A 351 14.84 21.24 32.04
C LEU A 351 14.38 19.94 32.70
N PRO A 352 14.23 18.83 31.95
CA PRO A 352 13.91 17.54 32.54
C PRO A 352 15.15 17.00 33.27
N ILE A 353 15.12 17.03 34.61
CA ILE A 353 16.23 16.54 35.45
C ILE A 353 16.02 15.05 35.77
N PHE A 354 14.80 14.69 36.17
CA PHE A 354 14.44 13.35 36.53
C PHE A 354 12.95 13.10 36.25
N GLU A 355 12.65 12.16 35.36
CA GLU A 355 11.28 11.78 34.96
C GLU A 355 11.02 10.28 35.19
N GLY A 356 11.67 9.68 36.16
CA GLY A 356 11.43 8.27 36.52
C GLY A 356 11.70 7.27 35.39
N GLY A 357 12.62 7.58 34.45
CA GLY A 357 12.95 6.72 33.30
C GLY A 357 12.04 6.89 32.10
N ALA A 358 11.11 7.87 32.12
CA ALA A 358 10.15 8.05 31.00
C ALA A 358 10.84 8.46 29.69
N LEU A 359 11.88 9.31 29.74
CA LEU A 359 12.64 9.72 28.56
C LEU A 359 13.39 8.58 27.93
N GLU A 360 14.08 7.78 28.73
CA GLU A 360 14.82 6.58 28.29
C GLU A 360 13.86 5.55 27.68
N ALA A 361 12.72 5.32 28.32
CA ALA A 361 11.70 4.41 27.81
C ALA A 361 11.10 4.90 26.50
N ASN A 362 10.79 6.20 26.36
CA ASN A 362 10.27 6.80 25.13
C ASN A 362 11.29 6.72 23.98
N TYR A 363 12.57 6.97 24.26
CA TYR A 363 13.64 6.81 23.25
C TYR A 363 13.84 5.33 22.89
N GLY A 364 13.80 4.43 23.88
CA GLY A 364 13.87 2.98 23.66
C GLY A 364 12.71 2.46 22.80
N LEU A 365 11.50 2.98 23.01
CA LEU A 365 10.32 2.71 22.17
C LEU A 365 10.55 3.18 20.74
N GLY A 366 11.04 4.41 20.53
CA GLY A 366 11.36 4.94 19.21
C GLY A 366 12.38 4.06 18.47
N ARG A 367 13.43 3.61 19.16
CA ARG A 367 14.42 2.68 18.59
C ARG A 367 13.79 1.36 18.17
N ALA A 368 12.99 0.74 19.02
CA ALA A 368 12.34 -0.53 18.71
C ALA A 368 11.38 -0.39 17.51
N GLN A 369 10.69 0.75 17.39
CA GLN A 369 9.85 1.07 16.23
C GLN A 369 10.68 1.24 14.95
N LEU A 370 11.84 1.89 15.02
CA LEU A 370 12.77 2.01 13.89
C LEU A 370 13.30 0.63 13.46
N ASP A 371 13.74 -0.19 14.39
CA ASP A 371 14.22 -1.55 14.11
C ASP A 371 13.11 -2.41 13.44
N SER A 372 11.88 -2.28 13.94
CA SER A 372 10.70 -2.92 13.34
C SER A 372 10.43 -2.44 11.92
N ALA A 373 10.50 -1.13 11.66
CA ALA A 373 10.30 -0.55 10.34
C ALA A 373 11.38 -1.01 9.34
N VAL A 374 12.64 -1.09 9.76
CA VAL A 374 13.76 -1.62 8.95
C VAL A 374 13.54 -3.10 8.62
N ALA A 375 13.11 -3.91 9.60
CA ALA A 375 12.80 -5.31 9.37
C ALA A 375 11.63 -5.48 8.39
N GLN A 376 10.58 -4.66 8.51
CA GLN A 376 9.44 -4.65 7.59
C GLN A 376 9.85 -4.24 6.17
N TYR A 377 10.71 -3.24 6.01
CA TYR A 377 11.26 -2.86 4.71
C TYR A 377 12.01 -4.04 4.06
N ARG A 378 12.92 -4.71 4.79
CA ARG A 378 13.63 -5.90 4.30
C ARG A 378 12.67 -7.02 3.91
N SER A 379 11.64 -7.26 4.72
CA SER A 379 10.58 -8.24 4.40
C SER A 379 9.85 -7.89 3.09
N SER A 380 9.54 -6.60 2.86
CA SER A 380 8.90 -6.13 1.63
C SER A 380 9.79 -6.34 0.41
N VAL A 381 11.10 -6.08 0.52
CA VAL A 381 12.08 -6.33 -0.56
C VAL A 381 12.16 -7.81 -0.90
N LEU A 382 12.26 -8.69 0.11
CA LEU A 382 12.31 -10.15 -0.10
C LEU A 382 11.00 -10.70 -0.68
N ALA A 383 9.85 -10.16 -0.24
CA ALA A 383 8.55 -10.52 -0.80
C ALA A 383 8.45 -10.13 -2.28
N ALA A 384 8.94 -8.96 -2.64
CA ALA A 384 9.02 -8.51 -4.03
C ALA A 384 9.91 -9.42 -4.88
N ALA A 385 11.09 -9.80 -4.38
CA ALA A 385 11.98 -10.75 -5.05
C ALA A 385 11.27 -12.07 -5.33
N ARG A 386 10.63 -12.65 -4.31
CA ARG A 386 9.89 -13.90 -4.42
C ARG A 386 8.74 -13.80 -5.42
N GLU A 387 7.97 -12.69 -5.39
CA GLU A 387 6.83 -12.49 -6.29
C GLU A 387 7.31 -12.42 -7.75
N VAL A 388 8.31 -11.60 -8.05
CA VAL A 388 8.88 -11.49 -9.40
C VAL A 388 9.46 -12.82 -9.88
N ALA A 389 10.27 -13.49 -9.06
CA ALA A 389 10.87 -14.77 -9.41
C ALA A 389 9.81 -15.84 -9.69
N SER A 390 8.78 -15.95 -8.83
CA SER A 390 7.71 -16.93 -9.00
C SER A 390 6.92 -16.70 -10.29
N GLN A 391 6.58 -15.45 -10.62
CA GLN A 391 5.84 -15.14 -11.84
C GLN A 391 6.71 -15.34 -13.09
N ALA A 392 7.97 -14.95 -13.03
CA ALA A 392 8.88 -15.14 -14.15
C ALA A 392 9.11 -16.63 -14.48
N LEU A 393 9.40 -17.46 -13.47
CA LEU A 393 9.54 -18.90 -13.64
C LEU A 393 8.23 -19.56 -14.08
N GLY A 394 7.08 -19.10 -13.54
CA GLY A 394 5.76 -19.56 -13.99
C GLY A 394 5.50 -19.26 -15.45
N ALA A 395 5.88 -18.07 -15.93
CA ALA A 395 5.75 -17.69 -17.33
C ALA A 395 6.59 -18.57 -18.26
N GLU A 396 7.83 -18.89 -17.89
CA GLU A 396 8.69 -19.80 -18.66
C GLU A 396 8.12 -21.22 -18.71
N GLN A 397 7.65 -21.74 -17.56
CA GLN A 397 7.01 -23.06 -17.51
C GLN A 397 5.75 -23.11 -18.39
N LEU A 398 4.90 -22.09 -18.35
CA LEU A 398 3.69 -22.02 -19.18
C LEU A 398 4.03 -21.88 -20.66
N ALA A 399 5.14 -21.25 -21.01
CA ALA A 399 5.61 -21.17 -22.38
C ALA A 399 5.92 -22.55 -22.96
N VAL A 400 6.67 -23.36 -22.21
CA VAL A 400 6.97 -24.76 -22.60
C VAL A 400 5.69 -25.58 -22.72
N GLN A 401 4.76 -25.46 -21.78
CA GLN A 401 3.48 -26.16 -21.83
C GLN A 401 2.64 -25.76 -23.07
N ARG A 402 2.62 -24.47 -23.42
CA ARG A 402 1.92 -23.98 -24.63
C ARG A 402 2.51 -24.53 -25.92
N GLU A 403 3.82 -24.67 -26.00
CA GLU A 403 4.48 -25.31 -27.16
C GLU A 403 4.05 -26.76 -27.31
N GLN A 404 4.03 -27.53 -26.21
CA GLN A 404 3.56 -28.91 -26.21
C GLN A 404 2.06 -29.02 -26.55
N GLN A 405 1.25 -28.11 -26.04
CA GLN A 405 -0.18 -28.04 -26.35
C GLN A 405 -0.42 -27.70 -27.82
N GLN A 406 0.39 -26.84 -28.44
CA GLN A 406 0.31 -26.55 -29.87
C GLN A 406 0.60 -27.77 -30.70
N ALA A 407 1.63 -28.57 -30.34
CA ALA A 407 1.92 -29.85 -31.04
C ALA A 407 0.74 -30.84 -30.94
N GLN A 408 0.04 -30.90 -29.81
CA GLN A 408 -1.18 -31.70 -29.64
C GLN A 408 -2.34 -31.18 -30.52
N LEU A 409 -2.52 -29.88 -30.63
CA LEU A 409 -3.52 -29.28 -31.51
C LEU A 409 -3.26 -29.60 -32.95
N ASP A 410 -2.02 -29.45 -33.42
CA ASP A 410 -1.63 -29.76 -34.81
C ASP A 410 -1.84 -31.26 -35.15
N ALA A 411 -1.56 -32.15 -34.19
CA ALA A 411 -1.84 -33.57 -34.35
C ALA A 411 -3.36 -33.85 -34.38
N GLY A 412 -4.13 -33.21 -33.50
CA GLY A 412 -5.59 -33.33 -33.47
C GLY A 412 -6.27 -32.82 -34.74
N GLU A 413 -5.79 -31.75 -35.34
CA GLU A 413 -6.28 -31.18 -36.60
C GLU A 413 -6.01 -32.13 -37.78
N ARG A 414 -4.81 -32.72 -37.83
CA ARG A 414 -4.47 -33.76 -38.82
C ARG A 414 -5.37 -34.99 -38.66
N LEU A 415 -5.59 -35.47 -37.44
CA LEU A 415 -6.48 -36.60 -37.16
C LEU A 415 -7.91 -36.34 -37.61
N GLN A 416 -8.45 -35.15 -37.27
CA GLN A 416 -9.80 -34.78 -37.70
C GLN A 416 -9.91 -34.67 -39.23
N THR A 417 -8.92 -34.08 -39.90
CA THR A 417 -8.86 -33.97 -41.36
C THR A 417 -8.87 -35.32 -42.01
N ASN A 418 -8.05 -36.26 -41.54
CA ASN A 418 -7.98 -37.63 -42.04
C ASN A 418 -9.29 -38.40 -41.82
N ALA A 419 -9.92 -38.25 -40.62
CA ALA A 419 -11.20 -38.88 -40.32
C ALA A 419 -12.33 -38.36 -41.24
N ARG A 420 -12.36 -37.06 -41.53
CA ARG A 420 -13.29 -36.48 -42.53
C ARG A 420 -13.07 -36.97 -43.95
N ALA A 421 -11.80 -37.15 -44.34
CA ALA A 421 -11.47 -37.71 -45.68
C ALA A 421 -11.96 -39.13 -45.83
N ARG A 422 -11.73 -39.99 -44.82
CA ARG A 422 -12.21 -41.40 -44.80
C ARG A 422 -13.73 -41.50 -44.84
N LEU A 423 -14.44 -40.60 -44.11
CA LEU A 423 -15.89 -40.49 -44.16
C LEU A 423 -16.37 -40.16 -45.58
N ARG A 424 -15.77 -39.13 -46.21
CA ARG A 424 -16.14 -38.74 -47.58
C ARG A 424 -15.88 -39.86 -48.64
N GLN A 425 -14.86 -40.68 -48.41
CA GLN A 425 -14.55 -41.83 -49.27
C GLN A 425 -15.40 -43.09 -48.97
N GLY A 426 -16.31 -43.01 -47.98
CA GLY A 426 -17.16 -44.13 -47.56
C GLY A 426 -16.38 -45.26 -46.85
N VAL A 427 -15.12 -45.03 -46.47
CA VAL A 427 -14.25 -46.06 -45.84
C VAL A 427 -14.58 -46.21 -44.35
N ARG A 428 -15.11 -45.15 -43.71
CA ARG A 428 -15.46 -45.11 -42.27
C ARG A 428 -16.80 -44.43 -42.07
N ASP A 429 -17.43 -44.70 -40.90
CA ASP A 429 -18.70 -44.09 -40.52
C ASP A 429 -18.51 -42.69 -39.93
N ALA A 430 -19.63 -41.98 -39.71
CA ALA A 430 -19.63 -40.63 -39.17
C ALA A 430 -19.12 -40.54 -37.72
N ARG A 431 -19.20 -41.63 -36.94
CA ARG A 431 -18.75 -41.65 -35.52
C ARG A 431 -17.27 -41.34 -35.40
N GLU A 432 -16.41 -41.95 -36.24
CA GLU A 432 -14.96 -41.72 -36.22
C GLU A 432 -14.66 -40.23 -36.43
N SER A 433 -15.31 -39.58 -37.39
CA SER A 433 -15.12 -38.17 -37.68
C SER A 433 -15.64 -37.28 -36.57
N LEU A 434 -16.77 -37.62 -35.94
CA LEU A 434 -17.36 -36.86 -34.82
C LEU A 434 -16.53 -37.03 -33.54
N THR A 435 -16.04 -38.23 -33.25
CA THR A 435 -15.14 -38.49 -32.10
C THR A 435 -13.82 -37.70 -32.25
N ALA A 436 -13.22 -37.74 -33.46
CA ALA A 436 -12.02 -36.92 -33.70
C ALA A 436 -12.28 -35.41 -33.56
N ARG A 437 -13.45 -34.96 -33.97
CA ARG A 437 -13.86 -33.56 -33.78
C ARG A 437 -14.04 -33.21 -32.30
N LEU A 438 -14.68 -34.08 -31.52
CA LEU A 438 -14.86 -33.87 -30.08
C LEU A 438 -13.50 -33.82 -29.38
N ALA A 439 -12.59 -34.71 -29.67
CA ALA A 439 -11.23 -34.72 -29.13
C ALA A 439 -10.48 -33.41 -29.47
N LEU A 440 -10.59 -32.89 -30.70
CA LEU A 440 -9.99 -31.62 -31.08
C LEU A 440 -10.60 -30.46 -30.31
N LEU A 441 -11.92 -30.42 -30.09
CA LEU A 441 -12.58 -29.36 -29.30
C LEU A 441 -12.10 -29.38 -27.84
N GLN A 442 -11.87 -30.56 -27.25
CA GLN A 442 -11.29 -30.68 -25.90
C GLN A 442 -9.85 -30.15 -25.86
N GLN A 443 -9.04 -30.41 -26.87
CA GLN A 443 -7.67 -29.87 -27.00
C GLN A 443 -7.70 -28.33 -27.14
N ARG A 444 -8.66 -27.79 -27.87
CA ARG A 444 -8.85 -26.30 -27.98
C ARG A 444 -9.27 -25.68 -26.69
N ASP A 445 -10.14 -26.33 -25.90
CA ASP A 445 -10.50 -25.83 -24.55
C ASP A 445 -9.27 -25.84 -23.63
N ALA A 446 -8.48 -26.90 -23.61
CA ALA A 446 -7.23 -26.97 -22.84
C ALA A 446 -6.23 -25.87 -23.26
N ALA A 447 -6.09 -25.63 -24.57
CA ALA A 447 -5.24 -24.55 -25.08
C ALA A 447 -5.74 -23.15 -24.65
N THR A 448 -7.05 -22.94 -24.65
CA THR A 448 -7.67 -21.68 -24.18
C THR A 448 -7.42 -21.47 -22.68
N GLN A 449 -7.55 -22.52 -21.87
CA GLN A 449 -7.25 -22.46 -20.44
C GLN A 449 -5.77 -22.13 -20.18
N LEU A 450 -4.87 -22.78 -20.91
CA LEU A 450 -3.43 -22.56 -20.77
C LEU A 450 -3.03 -21.15 -21.22
N HIS A 451 -3.68 -20.62 -22.27
CA HIS A 451 -3.48 -19.24 -22.69
C HIS A 451 -3.98 -18.24 -21.63
N ALA A 452 -5.15 -18.49 -21.05
CA ALA A 452 -5.69 -17.65 -19.96
C ALA A 452 -4.78 -17.65 -18.72
N GLN A 453 -4.22 -18.81 -18.36
CA GLN A 453 -3.23 -18.92 -17.28
C GLN A 453 -1.95 -18.13 -17.58
N ALA A 454 -1.44 -18.21 -18.81
CA ALA A 454 -0.27 -17.47 -19.24
C ALA A 454 -0.53 -15.95 -19.18
N LEU A 455 -1.71 -15.49 -19.58
CA LEU A 455 -2.11 -14.09 -19.50
C LEU A 455 -2.26 -13.62 -18.05
N ALA A 456 -2.87 -14.42 -17.18
CA ALA A 456 -2.95 -14.10 -15.74
C ALA A 456 -1.56 -14.00 -15.10
N THR A 457 -0.63 -14.87 -15.50
CA THR A 457 0.77 -14.80 -15.02
C THR A 457 1.50 -13.57 -15.55
N ASP A 458 1.28 -13.14 -16.80
CA ASP A 458 1.83 -11.89 -17.34
C ASP A 458 1.30 -10.67 -16.60
N LEU A 459 -0.01 -10.60 -16.33
CA LEU A 459 -0.62 -9.56 -15.52
C LEU A 459 -0.03 -9.50 -14.10
N ALA A 460 0.15 -10.67 -13.48
CA ALA A 460 0.77 -10.78 -12.15
C ALA A 460 2.24 -10.34 -12.18
N LEU A 461 2.98 -10.65 -13.26
CA LEU A 461 4.35 -10.19 -13.45
C LEU A 461 4.42 -8.67 -13.64
N ILE A 462 3.52 -8.07 -14.42
CA ILE A 462 3.42 -6.61 -14.58
C ILE A 462 3.17 -5.94 -13.22
N LYS A 463 2.25 -6.48 -12.41
CA LYS A 463 2.00 -6.01 -11.04
C LYS A 463 3.25 -6.15 -10.17
N ALA A 464 3.93 -7.30 -10.20
CA ALA A 464 5.14 -7.58 -9.43
C ALA A 464 6.31 -6.65 -9.82
N LEU A 465 6.38 -6.22 -11.08
CA LEU A 465 7.30 -5.21 -11.60
C LEU A 465 6.90 -3.76 -11.26
N GLY A 466 5.76 -3.57 -10.57
CA GLY A 466 5.30 -2.26 -10.11
C GLY A 466 4.40 -1.51 -11.08
N GLY A 467 3.94 -2.13 -12.20
CA GLY A 467 2.90 -1.58 -13.08
C GLY A 467 3.19 -0.19 -13.62
N GLY A 468 4.47 0.14 -13.87
CA GLY A 468 4.87 1.45 -14.37
C GLY A 468 4.94 2.56 -13.32
N TYR A 469 4.82 2.25 -12.03
CA TYR A 469 5.02 3.22 -10.96
C TYR A 469 6.44 3.81 -11.03
N ARG A 470 6.52 5.11 -10.79
CA ARG A 470 7.78 5.82 -10.58
C ARG A 470 7.64 6.64 -9.31
N SER A 471 8.56 6.46 -8.38
CA SER A 471 8.59 7.31 -7.19
C SER A 471 8.71 8.78 -7.62
N PRO A 472 7.87 9.68 -7.10
CA PRO A 472 8.10 11.11 -7.29
C PRO A 472 9.52 11.46 -6.87
N SER A 473 10.21 12.28 -7.65
CA SER A 473 11.60 12.72 -7.43
C SER A 473 11.74 13.29 -6.02
N GLY A 474 12.38 12.56 -5.12
CA GLY A 474 12.54 12.97 -3.73
C GLY A 474 12.93 11.87 -2.76
N LEU A 475 13.08 10.62 -3.23
CA LEU A 475 13.81 9.64 -2.42
C LEU A 475 15.27 10.13 -2.35
N PRO A 476 15.81 10.48 -1.17
CA PRO A 476 17.23 10.79 -1.06
C PRO A 476 18.00 9.59 -1.60
N PRO A 477 19.06 9.81 -2.40
CA PRO A 477 19.94 8.72 -2.78
C PRO A 477 20.38 8.05 -1.48
N ALA A 478 20.33 6.72 -1.43
CA ALA A 478 20.94 6.00 -0.33
C ALA A 478 22.36 6.54 -0.17
N SER A 479 22.70 7.00 1.02
CA SER A 479 23.98 7.64 1.30
C SER A 479 25.08 6.67 0.88
N THR A 480 25.69 6.92 -0.27
CA THR A 480 26.94 6.28 -0.66
C THR A 480 27.99 6.70 0.38
N SER A 481 28.21 5.84 1.36
CA SER A 481 29.41 5.91 2.18
C SER A 481 30.59 5.59 1.26
N THR A 482 31.12 6.62 0.60
CA THR A 482 32.41 6.55 -0.04
C THR A 482 33.43 6.35 1.09
N SER A 483 33.76 5.10 1.37
CA SER A 483 34.95 4.77 2.15
C SER A 483 36.14 5.14 1.30
N THR A 484 36.56 6.41 1.40
CA THR A 484 37.87 6.85 0.95
C THR A 484 38.88 6.22 1.90
N GLY A 485 39.31 5.01 1.57
CA GLY A 485 40.47 4.38 2.16
C GLY A 485 41.71 5.21 1.78
N ALA A 486 42.11 6.10 2.66
CA ALA A 486 43.42 6.72 2.62
C ALA A 486 44.49 5.65 2.89
N LEU A 487 45.03 5.06 1.85
CA LEU A 487 46.32 4.39 1.91
C LEU A 487 47.38 5.47 2.07
N ALA A 488 47.77 5.73 3.32
CA ALA A 488 48.98 6.47 3.63
C ALA A 488 50.17 5.59 3.26
N HIS A 489 50.88 5.96 2.24
CA HIS A 489 52.23 5.50 1.93
C HIS A 489 53.18 6.04 2.98
N GLU A 490 53.69 5.20 3.84
CA GLU A 490 55.00 5.42 4.50
C GLU A 490 56.12 5.14 3.50
N ARG A 491 56.90 6.14 3.24
CA ARG A 491 58.34 6.02 2.83
C ARG A 491 59.14 7.15 3.44
N HIS A 492 60.12 6.71 4.19
CA HIS A 492 61.38 7.23 4.72
C HIS A 492 61.37 7.63 6.16
#